data_cc92637319f4158058131320e277ba5c
#
_entry.id   cc92637319f4158058131320e277ba5c
#
_cell.length_a   1.000
_cell.length_b   1.000
_cell.length_c   1.000
_cell.angle_alpha   90.00
_cell.angle_beta   90.00
_cell.angle_gamma   90.00
#
_symmetry.space_group_name_H-M   'P 1'
#
loop_
_entity.id
_entity.type
_entity.pdbx_description
1 polymer ?
#
loop_
_entity_poly.entity_id
_entity_poly.type
_entity_poly.pdbx_seq_one_letter_code
_entity_poly.pdbx_strand_id
1 'polypeptide(L)'
;DIDIESKHDYRKIAIELEELLCRNIQFRLYTTMALDNLEDILSNFINKDFSSIDVLIKYDSSITPKDYLLLAKKYPSVSFVVHTSPLSSFHESLLKDVYPIVGYVQFIKQEIFSSDCCGIINNCSMVHPNNVHDYMEGVLRNKCLNKKISIDTKGNIKNCPSMKHIYGNIKHSSLIDVCKNKSFRSYWYLNKEKIKICKDCEYRNVCNDCRAFIKNKYEKPLKCNYNPYNLSWDNEKQT
;
A
#
# COMPACT_ATOMS: atom_id res chain seq x y z
N ASP A 1 2.66 -0.35 5.15
CA ASP A 1 1.35 -1.03 5.13
C ASP A 1 1.17 -1.86 6.40
N ILE A 2 -0.01 -1.84 7.00
CA ILE A 2 -0.34 -2.59 8.22
C ILE A 2 -1.60 -3.42 7.96
N ASP A 3 -1.46 -4.75 7.98
CA ASP A 3 -2.61 -5.65 7.86
C ASP A 3 -3.26 -5.85 9.23
N ILE A 4 -4.55 -5.57 9.32
CA ILE A 4 -5.31 -5.61 10.58
C ILE A 4 -6.22 -6.85 10.60
N GLU A 5 -5.78 -7.91 11.23
CA GLU A 5 -6.62 -9.07 11.60
C GLU A 5 -6.39 -9.52 13.04
N SER A 6 -5.28 -9.15 13.63
CA SER A 6 -4.91 -9.47 15.01
C SER A 6 -4.68 -8.20 15.84
N LYS A 7 -4.71 -8.33 17.15
CA LYS A 7 -4.39 -7.22 18.06
C LYS A 7 -2.88 -6.98 18.05
N HIS A 8 -2.48 -5.87 17.43
CA HIS A 8 -1.12 -5.33 17.49
C HIS A 8 -1.03 -4.26 18.60
N ASP A 9 0.18 -3.98 19.07
CA ASP A 9 0.43 -2.78 19.88
C ASP A 9 0.52 -1.55 18.94
N TYR A 10 -0.66 -1.00 18.61
CA TYR A 10 -0.77 0.13 17.69
C TYR A 10 -0.11 1.40 18.21
N ARG A 11 -0.07 1.58 19.54
CA ARG A 11 0.60 2.72 20.16
C ARG A 11 2.11 2.65 19.92
N LYS A 12 2.73 1.49 20.14
CA LYS A 12 4.15 1.27 19.85
C LYS A 12 4.45 1.49 18.36
N ILE A 13 3.63 0.90 17.48
CA ILE A 13 3.78 1.05 16.03
C ILE A 13 3.73 2.53 15.63
N ALA A 14 2.76 3.29 16.15
CA ALA A 14 2.60 4.70 15.82
C ALA A 14 3.81 5.53 16.25
N ILE A 15 4.37 5.29 17.45
CA ILE A 15 5.57 5.95 17.94
C ILE A 15 6.78 5.66 17.03
N GLU A 16 7.03 4.39 16.73
CA GLU A 16 8.19 4.00 15.90
C GLU A 16 8.07 4.49 14.44
N LEU A 17 6.86 4.57 13.88
CA LEU A 17 6.64 5.14 12.55
C LEU A 17 6.85 6.65 12.52
N GLU A 18 6.46 7.36 13.58
CA GLU A 18 6.72 8.80 13.73
C GLU A 18 8.22 9.08 13.83
N GLU A 19 8.97 8.31 14.63
CA GLU A 19 10.42 8.40 14.72
C GLU A 19 11.14 8.09 13.39
N LEU A 20 10.56 7.22 12.57
CA LEU A 20 11.01 6.93 11.20
C LEU A 20 10.61 8.01 10.19
N LEU A 21 9.96 9.09 10.62
CA LEU A 21 9.43 10.16 9.77
C LEU A 21 8.51 9.62 8.67
N CYS A 22 7.73 8.57 8.98
CA CYS A 22 6.74 8.02 8.07
C CYS A 22 5.61 9.04 7.90
N ARG A 23 5.27 9.39 6.65
CA ARG A 23 4.20 10.37 6.37
C ARG A 23 2.90 9.73 5.96
N ASN A 24 2.96 8.53 5.37
CA ASN A 24 1.79 7.90 4.77
C ASN A 24 1.62 6.50 5.36
N ILE A 25 0.44 6.19 5.83
CA ILE A 25 0.09 4.89 6.40
C ILE A 25 -1.06 4.29 5.60
N GLN A 26 -1.01 3.00 5.33
CA GLN A 26 -2.13 2.25 4.81
C GLN A 26 -2.47 1.11 5.76
N PHE A 27 -3.68 1.14 6.32
CA PHE A 27 -4.30 0.02 7.01
C PHE A 27 -5.08 -0.84 6.03
N ARG A 28 -4.96 -2.16 6.15
CA ARG A 28 -5.65 -3.09 5.28
C ARG A 28 -6.41 -4.13 6.09
N LEU A 29 -7.73 -4.15 5.88
CA LEU A 29 -8.68 -5.06 6.51
C LEU A 29 -9.36 -5.88 5.41
N TYR A 30 -9.12 -7.17 5.40
CA TYR A 30 -9.72 -8.11 4.44
C TYR A 30 -11.06 -8.66 4.93
N THR A 31 -11.44 -8.33 6.16
CA THR A 31 -12.70 -8.65 6.81
C THR A 31 -13.45 -7.38 7.20
N THR A 32 -14.70 -7.51 7.56
CA THR A 32 -15.47 -6.40 8.15
C THR A 32 -14.97 -6.10 9.56
N MET A 33 -15.12 -4.85 9.98
CA MET A 33 -14.81 -4.39 11.33
C MET A 33 -15.80 -3.31 11.73
N ALA A 34 -16.28 -3.34 12.97
CA ALA A 34 -17.07 -2.26 13.53
C ALA A 34 -16.28 -0.95 13.58
N LEU A 35 -16.93 0.18 13.29
CA LEU A 35 -16.25 1.48 13.23
C LEU A 35 -15.65 1.90 14.57
N ASP A 36 -16.27 1.54 15.70
CA ASP A 36 -15.73 1.82 17.03
C ASP A 36 -14.38 1.14 17.25
N ASN A 37 -14.25 -0.12 16.85
CA ASN A 37 -12.97 -0.84 16.94
C ASN A 37 -11.90 -0.24 15.99
N LEU A 38 -12.32 0.21 14.82
CA LEU A 38 -11.44 0.90 13.89
C LEU A 38 -11.01 2.26 14.45
N GLU A 39 -11.92 2.99 15.07
CA GLU A 39 -11.63 4.27 15.69
C GLU A 39 -10.63 4.12 16.85
N ASP A 40 -10.74 3.08 17.67
CA ASP A 40 -9.78 2.76 18.74
C ASP A 40 -8.37 2.57 18.17
N ILE A 41 -8.24 1.91 17.03
CA ILE A 41 -6.95 1.75 16.34
C ILE A 41 -6.44 3.11 15.84
N LEU A 42 -7.27 3.85 15.10
CA LEU A 42 -6.92 5.15 14.52
C LEU A 42 -6.52 6.18 15.56
N SER A 43 -7.14 6.14 16.75
CA SER A 43 -6.84 7.06 17.86
C SER A 43 -5.36 7.08 18.26
N ASN A 44 -4.62 5.99 18.03
CA ASN A 44 -3.18 5.91 18.31
C ASN A 44 -2.32 6.70 17.31
N PHE A 45 -2.90 7.12 16.17
CA PHE A 45 -2.17 7.75 15.06
C PHE A 45 -2.50 9.23 14.86
N ILE A 46 -3.58 9.73 15.46
CA ILE A 46 -4.19 11.03 15.13
C ILE A 46 -3.37 12.24 15.57
N ASN A 47 -2.75 12.19 16.72
CA ASN A 47 -1.96 13.30 17.26
C ASN A 47 -0.49 13.22 16.85
N LYS A 48 -0.24 12.65 15.67
CA LYS A 48 1.10 12.42 15.13
C LYS A 48 1.24 13.04 13.74
N ASP A 49 2.46 13.24 13.29
CA ASP A 49 2.77 13.94 12.06
C ASP A 49 2.61 13.02 10.81
N PHE A 50 1.42 12.41 10.66
CA PHE A 50 1.07 11.64 9.47
C PHE A 50 0.26 12.50 8.50
N SER A 51 0.71 12.57 7.24
CA SER A 51 0.06 13.37 6.18
C SER A 51 -1.18 12.67 5.61
N SER A 52 -1.15 11.34 5.51
CA SER A 52 -2.30 10.53 5.09
C SER A 52 -2.37 9.19 5.79
N ILE A 53 -3.58 8.76 6.08
CA ILE A 53 -3.90 7.43 6.61
C ILE A 53 -5.00 6.85 5.74
N ASP A 54 -4.64 5.91 4.87
CA ASP A 54 -5.59 5.23 4.00
C ASP A 54 -6.06 3.93 4.67
N VAL A 55 -7.36 3.74 4.76
CA VAL A 55 -7.98 2.54 5.33
C VAL A 55 -8.68 1.77 4.23
N LEU A 56 -8.09 0.64 3.83
CA LEU A 56 -8.73 -0.34 2.96
C LEU A 56 -9.54 -1.30 3.82
N ILE A 57 -10.87 -1.32 3.67
CA ILE A 57 -11.78 -2.12 4.52
C ILE A 57 -12.83 -2.83 3.68
N LYS A 58 -13.23 -4.04 4.09
CA LYS A 58 -14.28 -4.79 3.45
C LYS A 58 -15.65 -4.16 3.71
N TYR A 59 -16.49 -4.12 2.67
CA TYR A 59 -17.86 -3.62 2.72
C TYR A 59 -18.68 -4.37 3.78
N ASP A 60 -19.42 -3.59 4.57
CA ASP A 60 -20.43 -4.05 5.51
C ASP A 60 -21.73 -3.28 5.24
N SER A 61 -22.82 -4.00 5.00
CA SER A 61 -24.12 -3.41 4.70
C SER A 61 -24.73 -2.62 5.86
N SER A 62 -24.26 -2.83 7.08
CA SER A 62 -24.70 -2.10 8.27
C SER A 62 -24.06 -0.71 8.42
N ILE A 63 -22.96 -0.44 7.66
CA ILE A 63 -22.21 0.82 7.71
C ILE A 63 -22.51 1.64 6.45
N THR A 64 -23.03 2.85 6.64
CA THR A 64 -23.38 3.74 5.52
C THR A 64 -22.20 4.62 5.09
N PRO A 65 -22.22 5.18 3.86
CA PRO A 65 -21.23 6.19 3.44
C PRO A 65 -21.13 7.37 4.41
N LYS A 66 -22.26 7.76 5.03
CA LYS A 66 -22.32 8.85 6.00
C LYS A 66 -21.50 8.53 7.26
N ASP A 67 -21.52 7.30 7.72
CA ASP A 67 -20.79 6.88 8.93
C ASP A 67 -19.28 6.98 8.70
N TYR A 68 -18.78 6.51 7.54
CA TYR A 68 -17.38 6.68 7.14
C TYR A 68 -17.00 8.16 6.99
N LEU A 69 -17.89 9.00 6.40
CA LEU A 69 -17.64 10.42 6.25
C LEU A 69 -17.60 11.15 7.60
N LEU A 70 -18.40 10.75 8.58
CA LEU A 70 -18.34 11.29 9.93
C LEU A 70 -16.99 10.99 10.58
N LEU A 71 -16.48 9.77 10.40
CA LEU A 71 -15.17 9.38 10.91
C LEU A 71 -14.03 10.13 10.18
N ALA A 72 -14.11 10.25 8.85
CA ALA A 72 -13.15 11.04 8.07
C ALA A 72 -13.17 12.55 8.44
N LYS A 73 -14.34 13.09 8.77
CA LYS A 73 -14.47 14.47 9.27
C LYS A 73 -13.84 14.66 10.64
N LYS A 74 -13.97 13.66 11.52
CA LYS A 74 -13.34 13.66 12.85
C LYS A 74 -11.81 13.55 12.74
N TYR A 75 -11.32 12.85 11.71
CA TYR A 75 -9.92 12.57 11.46
C TYR A 75 -9.52 12.97 10.03
N PRO A 76 -9.23 14.26 9.77
CA PRO A 76 -9.09 14.79 8.41
C PRO A 76 -8.00 14.16 7.55
N SER A 77 -6.98 13.52 8.16
CA SER A 77 -5.94 12.78 7.42
C SER A 77 -6.36 11.37 6.99
N VAL A 78 -7.55 10.89 7.43
CA VAL A 78 -8.02 9.52 7.19
C VAL A 78 -8.93 9.48 5.96
N SER A 79 -8.65 8.54 5.06
CA SER A 79 -9.48 8.23 3.89
C SER A 79 -9.84 6.74 3.87
N PHE A 80 -10.97 6.41 3.26
CA PHE A 80 -11.48 5.05 3.22
C PHE A 80 -11.62 4.54 1.78
N VAL A 81 -11.14 3.31 1.53
CA VAL A 81 -11.45 2.53 0.35
C VAL A 81 -12.21 1.28 0.79
N VAL A 82 -13.51 1.27 0.52
CA VAL A 82 -14.43 0.16 0.92
C VAL A 82 -14.55 -0.81 -0.26
N HIS A 83 -13.83 -1.94 -0.16
CA HIS A 83 -13.79 -2.96 -1.23
C HIS A 83 -14.92 -3.99 -1.11
N THR A 84 -15.13 -4.78 -2.16
CA THR A 84 -16.21 -5.80 -2.24
C THR A 84 -17.60 -5.17 -2.07
N SER A 85 -17.76 -3.92 -2.48
CA SER A 85 -19.04 -3.23 -2.43
C SER A 85 -19.93 -3.62 -3.62
N PRO A 86 -21.26 -3.71 -3.46
CA PRO A 86 -22.17 -4.00 -4.57
C PRO A 86 -22.16 -2.91 -5.65
N LEU A 87 -21.85 -1.67 -5.29
CA LEU A 87 -21.78 -0.51 -6.18
C LEU A 87 -20.47 0.26 -5.99
N SER A 88 -19.98 0.85 -7.08
CA SER A 88 -18.86 1.80 -6.98
C SER A 88 -19.41 3.21 -6.80
N SER A 89 -18.90 3.93 -5.83
CA SER A 89 -19.26 5.33 -5.56
C SER A 89 -18.08 6.06 -4.92
N PHE A 90 -18.07 7.40 -5.05
CA PHE A 90 -17.07 8.26 -4.44
C PHE A 90 -17.76 9.38 -3.66
N HIS A 91 -17.34 9.59 -2.43
CA HIS A 91 -17.87 10.59 -1.53
C HIS A 91 -16.71 11.40 -0.96
N GLU A 92 -16.75 12.72 -1.13
CA GLU A 92 -15.76 13.63 -0.58
C GLU A 92 -16.23 14.16 0.77
N SER A 93 -15.31 14.32 1.71
CA SER A 93 -15.56 15.19 2.84
C SER A 93 -15.55 16.67 2.34
N LEU A 94 -16.27 17.55 3.03
CA LEU A 94 -16.47 18.96 2.63
C LEU A 94 -15.19 19.83 2.60
N LEU A 95 -14.01 19.24 2.74
CA LEU A 95 -12.71 19.93 2.66
C LEU A 95 -12.22 19.98 1.21
N LYS A 96 -12.96 20.71 0.35
CA LYS A 96 -12.75 20.76 -1.11
C LYS A 96 -11.42 21.40 -1.56
N ASP A 97 -10.69 22.10 -0.70
CA ASP A 97 -9.57 22.95 -1.11
C ASP A 97 -8.22 22.50 -0.53
N VAL A 98 -8.13 21.29 0.05
CA VAL A 98 -6.89 20.77 0.63
C VAL A 98 -6.26 19.74 -0.30
N TYR A 99 -5.05 20.01 -0.78
CA TYR A 99 -4.24 19.04 -1.52
C TYR A 99 -3.09 18.57 -0.61
N PRO A 100 -2.81 17.24 -0.48
CA PRO A 100 -3.46 16.11 -1.20
C PRO A 100 -4.91 15.89 -0.73
N ILE A 101 -5.75 15.35 -1.63
CA ILE A 101 -7.14 15.01 -1.32
C ILE A 101 -7.12 13.91 -0.24
N VAL A 102 -7.54 14.28 0.96
CA VAL A 102 -7.71 13.39 2.11
C VAL A 102 -9.14 13.49 2.64
N GLY A 103 -9.58 12.54 3.43
CA GLY A 103 -10.93 12.56 3.99
C GLY A 103 -12.02 12.14 3.00
N TYR A 104 -11.68 11.37 1.98
CA TYR A 104 -12.66 10.78 1.04
C TYR A 104 -13.09 9.37 1.47
N VAL A 105 -14.22 8.94 0.93
CA VAL A 105 -14.71 7.56 1.03
C VAL A 105 -15.01 7.05 -0.37
N GLN A 106 -14.29 6.02 -0.79
CA GLN A 106 -14.47 5.38 -2.10
C GLN A 106 -14.96 3.95 -1.92
N PHE A 107 -16.09 3.62 -2.55
CA PHE A 107 -16.59 2.26 -2.65
C PHE A 107 -16.16 1.65 -3.98
N ILE A 108 -15.61 0.44 -3.94
CA ILE A 108 -15.17 -0.30 -5.12
C ILE A 108 -15.74 -1.72 -5.13
N LYS A 109 -16.13 -2.20 -6.32
CA LYS A 109 -16.63 -3.57 -6.50
C LYS A 109 -15.53 -4.62 -6.38
N GLN A 110 -14.28 -4.23 -6.62
CA GLN A 110 -13.15 -5.15 -6.59
C GLN A 110 -13.13 -5.93 -5.27
N GLU A 111 -13.08 -7.24 -5.37
CA GLU A 111 -12.88 -8.11 -4.22
C GLU A 111 -11.40 -8.15 -3.84
N ILE A 112 -11.11 -7.86 -2.56
CA ILE A 112 -9.76 -7.89 -2.01
C ILE A 112 -9.78 -8.75 -0.75
N PHE A 113 -9.27 -9.98 -0.86
CA PHE A 113 -9.31 -10.96 0.22
C PHE A 113 -7.94 -11.20 0.88
N SER A 114 -6.87 -10.69 0.28
CA SER A 114 -5.53 -10.79 0.84
C SER A 114 -4.57 -9.76 0.21
N SER A 115 -3.38 -9.65 0.77
CA SER A 115 -2.30 -8.86 0.17
C SER A 115 -1.92 -9.34 -1.23
N ASP A 116 -2.27 -10.58 -1.60
CA ASP A 116 -1.93 -11.16 -2.89
C ASP A 116 -2.80 -10.65 -4.05
N CYS A 117 -3.89 -9.92 -3.75
CA CYS A 117 -4.67 -9.20 -4.75
C CYS A 117 -3.89 -8.02 -5.39
N CYS A 118 -2.75 -7.63 -4.80
CA CYS A 118 -1.87 -6.59 -5.31
C CYS A 118 -0.84 -7.14 -6.33
N GLY A 119 -0.13 -6.21 -6.99
CA GLY A 119 1.05 -6.51 -7.81
C GLY A 119 0.77 -6.84 -9.27
N ILE A 120 -0.47 -6.72 -9.73
CA ILE A 120 -0.83 -6.84 -11.14
C ILE A 120 -0.28 -5.63 -11.90
N ILE A 121 0.44 -5.91 -13.00
CA ILE A 121 1.03 -4.91 -13.88
C ILE A 121 0.45 -5.12 -15.28
N ASN A 122 -0.48 -4.26 -15.67
CA ASN A 122 -1.17 -4.26 -16.94
C ASN A 122 -1.17 -2.85 -17.55
N ASN A 123 -1.79 -2.66 -18.72
CA ASN A 123 -1.87 -1.36 -19.39
C ASN A 123 -2.53 -0.29 -18.51
N CYS A 124 -3.59 -0.62 -17.78
CA CYS A 124 -4.27 0.32 -16.88
C CYS A 124 -3.37 0.79 -15.73
N SER A 125 -2.46 -0.08 -15.24
CA SER A 125 -1.53 0.27 -14.17
C SER A 125 -0.42 1.24 -14.60
N MET A 126 -0.28 1.49 -15.91
CA MET A 126 0.67 2.48 -16.47
C MET A 126 0.03 3.84 -16.74
N VAL A 127 -1.30 3.91 -16.73
CA VAL A 127 -2.06 5.15 -16.98
C VAL A 127 -2.27 5.88 -15.65
N HIS A 128 -1.24 6.57 -15.20
CA HIS A 128 -1.34 7.51 -14.07
C HIS A 128 -0.47 8.73 -14.35
N PRO A 129 -0.83 9.91 -13.84
CA PRO A 129 -0.01 11.10 -14.00
C PRO A 129 1.33 10.87 -13.30
N ASN A 130 2.41 10.88 -14.09
CA ASN A 130 3.77 10.85 -13.59
C ASN A 130 4.32 12.26 -13.59
N ASN A 131 4.82 12.71 -12.45
CA ASN A 131 5.61 13.93 -12.35
C ASN A 131 7.11 13.60 -12.39
N VAL A 132 7.94 14.63 -12.45
CA VAL A 132 9.41 14.46 -12.50
C VAL A 132 9.94 13.71 -11.28
N HIS A 133 9.36 13.93 -10.10
CA HIS A 133 9.76 13.22 -8.87
C HIS A 133 9.50 11.72 -8.99
N ASP A 134 8.31 11.32 -9.42
CA ASP A 134 7.94 9.90 -9.60
C ASP A 134 8.81 9.20 -10.64
N TYR A 135 9.13 9.91 -11.74
CA TYR A 135 10.03 9.40 -12.77
C TYR A 135 11.44 9.17 -12.20
N MET A 136 12.00 10.17 -11.51
CA MET A 136 13.33 10.07 -10.90
C MET A 136 13.40 9.01 -9.79
N GLU A 137 12.32 8.80 -9.06
CA GLU A 137 12.24 7.69 -8.12
C GLU A 137 12.36 6.35 -8.85
N GLY A 138 11.65 6.16 -9.97
CA GLY A 138 11.75 4.95 -10.80
C GLY A 138 13.16 4.70 -11.36
N VAL A 139 13.89 5.77 -11.71
CA VAL A 139 15.29 5.68 -12.15
C VAL A 139 16.23 5.23 -11.03
N LEU A 140 16.05 5.73 -9.82
CA LEU A 140 17.00 5.56 -8.73
C LEU A 140 16.65 4.42 -7.77
N ARG A 141 15.36 4.07 -7.66
CA ARG A 141 14.80 3.21 -6.60
C ARG A 141 13.77 2.23 -7.15
N ASN A 142 13.32 1.34 -6.28
CA ASN A 142 12.12 0.55 -6.52
C ASN A 142 10.88 1.38 -6.15
N LYS A 143 10.05 1.77 -7.09
CA LYS A 143 8.87 2.63 -6.83
C LYS A 143 7.88 2.03 -5.83
N CYS A 144 7.73 0.70 -5.80
CA CYS A 144 6.81 0.05 -4.86
C CYS A 144 7.38 -0.08 -3.44
N LEU A 145 8.69 -0.32 -3.31
CA LEU A 145 9.30 -0.69 -2.04
C LEU A 145 10.20 0.39 -1.43
N ASN A 146 10.51 1.47 -2.16
CA ASN A 146 11.35 2.54 -1.64
C ASN A 146 10.77 3.10 -0.35
N LYS A 147 11.58 3.09 0.73
CA LYS A 147 11.20 3.54 2.08
C LYS A 147 9.92 2.87 2.64
N LYS A 148 9.50 1.74 2.08
CA LYS A 148 8.32 0.99 2.51
C LYS A 148 8.70 -0.01 3.59
N ILE A 149 7.88 -0.07 4.64
CA ILE A 149 7.86 -1.11 5.66
C ILE A 149 6.43 -1.62 5.81
N SER A 150 6.27 -2.88 6.14
CA SER A 150 4.95 -3.47 6.35
C SER A 150 4.93 -4.43 7.53
N ILE A 151 3.75 -4.53 8.13
CA ILE A 151 3.43 -5.44 9.23
C ILE A 151 2.28 -6.32 8.75
N ASP A 152 2.47 -7.64 8.73
CA ASP A 152 1.40 -8.56 8.36
C ASP A 152 0.48 -8.87 9.59
N THR A 153 -0.60 -9.62 9.36
CA THR A 153 -1.58 -9.99 10.39
C THR A 153 -0.97 -10.70 11.60
N LYS A 154 0.17 -11.38 11.43
CA LYS A 154 0.91 -12.07 12.50
C LYS A 154 1.91 -11.18 13.22
N GLY A 155 2.02 -9.90 12.80
CA GLY A 155 2.99 -8.95 13.34
C GLY A 155 4.40 -9.08 12.74
N ASN A 156 4.56 -9.85 11.66
CA ASN A 156 5.87 -9.98 11.02
C ASN A 156 6.20 -8.71 10.22
N ILE A 157 7.43 -8.26 10.35
CA ILE A 157 7.94 -7.07 9.68
C ILE A 157 8.56 -7.48 8.34
N LYS A 158 8.09 -6.88 7.25
CA LYS A 158 8.47 -7.20 5.87
C LYS A 158 8.61 -5.91 5.02
N ASN A 159 9.21 -6.00 3.83
CA ASN A 159 9.16 -4.89 2.87
C ASN A 159 7.75 -4.69 2.28
N CYS A 160 7.03 -5.79 2.07
CA CYS A 160 5.64 -5.81 1.62
C CYS A 160 4.95 -7.01 2.27
N PRO A 161 3.65 -6.93 2.65
CA PRO A 161 2.96 -8.05 3.32
C PRO A 161 2.96 -9.34 2.49
N SER A 162 2.90 -9.25 1.15
CA SER A 162 2.94 -10.42 0.24
C SER A 162 4.35 -11.03 0.07
N MET A 163 5.41 -10.39 0.59
CA MET A 163 6.75 -10.97 0.52
C MET A 163 6.94 -12.06 1.58
N LYS A 164 7.65 -13.13 1.20
CA LYS A 164 7.89 -14.29 2.09
C LYS A 164 8.92 -14.00 3.17
N HIS A 165 9.92 -13.14 2.88
CA HIS A 165 11.02 -12.88 3.81
C HIS A 165 10.57 -12.01 4.99
N ILE A 166 10.85 -12.49 6.20
CA ILE A 166 10.53 -11.83 7.48
C ILE A 166 11.83 -11.28 8.07
N TYR A 167 11.83 -10.01 8.47
CA TYR A 167 12.99 -9.34 9.06
C TYR A 167 12.90 -9.17 10.58
N GLY A 168 11.77 -9.55 11.17
CA GLY A 168 11.49 -9.50 12.60
C GLY A 168 10.00 -9.58 12.86
N ASN A 169 9.62 -9.45 14.13
CA ASN A 169 8.22 -9.38 14.54
C ASN A 169 8.05 -8.23 15.55
N ILE A 170 6.98 -7.44 15.42
CA ILE A 170 6.74 -6.25 16.27
C ILE A 170 6.70 -6.55 17.77
N LYS A 171 6.46 -7.80 18.18
CA LYS A 171 6.51 -8.21 19.57
C LYS A 171 7.92 -8.16 20.18
N HIS A 172 8.95 -8.36 19.35
CA HIS A 172 10.33 -8.55 19.79
C HIS A 172 11.33 -7.68 19.05
N SER A 173 10.93 -7.05 17.95
CA SER A 173 11.82 -6.25 17.09
C SER A 173 11.29 -4.82 16.98
N SER A 174 12.21 -3.86 16.86
CA SER A 174 11.88 -2.48 16.53
C SER A 174 11.80 -2.30 15.01
N LEU A 175 10.83 -1.51 14.51
CA LEU A 175 10.76 -1.08 13.11
C LEU A 175 12.02 -0.29 12.72
N ILE A 176 12.56 0.50 13.65
CA ILE A 176 13.76 1.32 13.44
C ILE A 176 14.97 0.43 13.16
N ASP A 177 15.16 -0.63 13.95
CA ASP A 177 16.30 -1.54 13.76
C ASP A 177 16.16 -2.36 12.47
N VAL A 178 14.96 -2.78 12.11
CA VAL A 178 14.70 -3.41 10.82
C VAL A 178 15.02 -2.45 9.67
N CYS A 179 14.65 -1.17 9.77
CA CYS A 179 14.98 -0.17 8.76
C CYS A 179 16.48 0.13 8.64
N LYS A 180 17.29 -0.12 9.68
CA LYS A 180 18.77 -0.02 9.61
C LYS A 180 19.41 -1.22 8.89
N ASN A 181 18.71 -2.35 8.78
CA ASN A 181 19.24 -3.58 8.17
C ASN A 181 19.51 -3.38 6.67
N LYS A 182 20.74 -3.62 6.24
CA LYS A 182 21.16 -3.49 4.83
C LYS A 182 20.41 -4.44 3.91
N SER A 183 20.12 -5.67 4.35
CA SER A 183 19.38 -6.66 3.57
C SER A 183 17.93 -6.18 3.34
N PHE A 184 17.27 -5.64 4.37
CA PHE A 184 15.94 -5.03 4.26
C PHE A 184 15.94 -3.90 3.21
N ARG A 185 16.85 -2.94 3.34
CA ARG A 185 16.96 -1.80 2.42
C ARG A 185 17.43 -2.19 1.02
N SER A 186 17.98 -3.37 0.80
CA SER A 186 18.48 -3.79 -0.51
C SER A 186 17.40 -3.80 -1.60
N TYR A 187 16.13 -3.96 -1.22
CA TYR A 187 15.01 -3.85 -2.13
C TYR A 187 14.65 -2.40 -2.50
N TRP A 188 14.92 -1.43 -1.63
CA TRP A 188 14.70 0.00 -1.91
C TRP A 188 15.55 0.51 -3.09
N TYR A 189 16.76 -0.07 -3.24
CA TYR A 189 17.74 0.29 -4.27
C TYR A 189 17.70 -0.62 -5.51
N LEU A 190 16.72 -1.51 -5.59
CA LEU A 190 16.54 -2.42 -6.71
C LEU A 190 15.65 -1.76 -7.77
N ASN A 191 16.22 -0.91 -8.59
CA ASN A 191 15.52 -0.32 -9.74
C ASN A 191 15.43 -1.28 -10.93
N LYS A 192 14.68 -0.90 -11.95
CA LYS A 192 14.41 -1.72 -13.14
C LYS A 192 15.64 -1.98 -14.02
N GLU A 193 16.65 -1.14 -13.98
CA GLU A 193 17.91 -1.34 -14.70
C GLU A 193 18.64 -2.63 -14.30
N LYS A 194 18.39 -3.12 -13.08
CA LYS A 194 18.98 -4.35 -12.52
C LYS A 194 18.16 -5.60 -12.78
N ILE A 195 17.01 -5.49 -13.44
CA ILE A 195 16.04 -6.58 -13.60
C ILE A 195 16.02 -7.03 -15.05
N LYS A 196 16.26 -8.33 -15.27
CA LYS A 196 16.21 -8.95 -16.60
C LYS A 196 14.87 -8.64 -17.28
N ILE A 197 14.90 -8.41 -18.59
CA ILE A 197 13.77 -8.02 -19.41
C ILE A 197 13.29 -6.59 -19.09
N CYS A 198 13.10 -6.25 -17.79
CA CYS A 198 12.57 -4.93 -17.41
C CYS A 198 13.54 -3.79 -17.72
N LYS A 199 14.86 -4.04 -17.75
CA LYS A 199 15.87 -3.03 -18.16
C LYS A 199 15.68 -2.54 -19.60
N ASP A 200 15.11 -3.37 -20.45
CA ASP A 200 14.85 -3.09 -21.86
C ASP A 200 13.43 -2.54 -22.10
N CYS A 201 12.61 -2.42 -21.03
CA CYS A 201 11.22 -1.99 -21.10
C CYS A 201 11.12 -0.45 -21.11
N GLU A 202 10.33 0.11 -22.03
CA GLU A 202 10.08 1.56 -22.13
C GLU A 202 9.36 2.11 -20.87
N TYR A 203 8.55 1.28 -20.20
CA TYR A 203 7.86 1.65 -18.95
C TYR A 203 8.73 1.54 -17.70
N ARG A 204 10.02 1.19 -17.81
CA ARG A 204 10.85 0.86 -16.62
C ARG A 204 10.88 1.95 -15.55
N ASN A 205 10.87 3.22 -15.94
CA ASN A 205 10.99 4.33 -14.99
C ASN A 205 9.63 4.79 -14.41
N VAL A 206 8.51 4.35 -15.00
CA VAL A 206 7.17 4.69 -14.53
C VAL A 206 6.46 3.51 -13.86
N CYS A 207 6.91 2.28 -14.11
CA CYS A 207 6.33 1.06 -13.58
C CYS A 207 6.53 0.92 -12.06
N ASN A 208 5.49 0.51 -11.34
CA ASN A 208 5.52 0.30 -9.89
C ASN A 208 6.37 -0.89 -9.41
N ASP A 209 6.86 -1.73 -10.29
CA ASP A 209 7.81 -2.82 -10.02
C ASP A 209 7.52 -3.69 -8.79
N CYS A 210 6.51 -4.53 -8.85
CA CYS A 210 6.23 -5.47 -7.78
C CYS A 210 7.34 -6.52 -7.60
N ARG A 211 7.93 -6.60 -6.40
CA ARG A 211 8.95 -7.60 -6.03
C ARG A 211 8.43 -8.73 -5.13
N ALA A 212 7.12 -8.77 -4.84
CA ALA A 212 6.52 -9.83 -4.05
C ALA A 212 6.32 -11.12 -4.87
N PHE A 213 5.92 -10.98 -6.14
CA PHE A 213 5.62 -12.10 -7.03
C PHE A 213 6.72 -12.24 -8.09
N ILE A 214 7.82 -12.88 -7.71
CA ILE A 214 9.02 -13.08 -8.53
C ILE A 214 9.57 -14.51 -8.33
N LYS A 215 10.23 -15.06 -9.35
CA LYS A 215 10.98 -16.31 -9.21
C LYS A 215 12.29 -16.08 -8.46
N ASN A 216 13.02 -15.05 -8.84
CA ASN A 216 14.20 -14.58 -8.12
C ASN A 216 14.30 -13.04 -8.15
N LYS A 217 15.21 -12.49 -7.34
CA LYS A 217 15.33 -11.05 -7.09
C LYS A 217 15.52 -10.19 -8.35
N TYR A 218 16.12 -10.73 -9.40
CA TYR A 218 16.51 -9.99 -10.60
C TYR A 218 15.69 -10.37 -11.85
N GLU A 219 14.56 -11.03 -11.68
CA GLU A 219 13.67 -11.41 -12.77
C GLU A 219 12.43 -10.54 -12.85
N LYS A 220 11.83 -10.50 -14.05
CA LYS A 220 10.56 -9.81 -14.32
C LYS A 220 9.47 -10.28 -13.33
N PRO A 221 8.59 -9.38 -12.84
CA PRO A 221 7.45 -9.76 -12.01
C PRO A 221 6.55 -10.78 -12.71
N LEU A 222 6.11 -11.82 -11.98
CA LEU A 222 5.23 -12.88 -12.52
C LEU A 222 3.86 -12.35 -12.95
N LYS A 223 3.38 -11.28 -12.29
CA LYS A 223 2.09 -10.63 -12.58
C LYS A 223 2.21 -9.48 -13.59
N CYS A 224 3.30 -9.39 -14.34
CA CYS A 224 3.45 -8.41 -15.40
C CYS A 224 3.08 -9.03 -16.76
N ASN A 225 2.08 -8.47 -17.42
CA ASN A 225 1.57 -8.94 -18.71
C ASN A 225 2.29 -8.35 -19.92
N TYR A 226 3.22 -7.41 -19.74
CA TYR A 226 3.87 -6.71 -20.84
C TYR A 226 5.11 -7.46 -21.37
N ASN A 227 5.22 -7.56 -22.70
CA ASN A 227 6.42 -8.01 -23.39
C ASN A 227 7.09 -6.84 -24.10
N PRO A 228 8.24 -6.32 -23.61
CA PRO A 228 8.89 -5.15 -24.20
C PRO A 228 9.50 -5.41 -25.58
N TYR A 229 9.77 -6.66 -25.94
CA TYR A 229 10.37 -7.01 -27.22
C TYR A 229 9.35 -7.05 -28.37
N ASN A 230 8.08 -7.34 -28.05
CA ASN A 230 6.99 -7.35 -29.01
C ASN A 230 6.08 -6.11 -28.86
N LEU A 231 6.37 -5.23 -27.87
CA LEU A 231 5.56 -4.06 -27.53
C LEU A 231 4.07 -4.41 -27.28
N SER A 232 3.82 -5.54 -26.65
CA SER A 232 2.45 -6.09 -26.49
C SER A 232 2.12 -6.45 -25.07
N TRP A 233 0.83 -6.35 -24.74
CA TRP A 233 0.24 -6.81 -23.50
C TRP A 233 -0.44 -8.17 -23.73
N ASP A 234 -0.08 -9.18 -22.97
CA ASP A 234 -0.77 -10.48 -23.00
C ASP A 234 -2.15 -10.35 -22.37
N ASN A 235 -3.21 -10.53 -23.17
CA ASN A 235 -4.60 -10.40 -22.72
C ASN A 235 -5.09 -11.59 -21.88
N GLU A 236 -4.36 -12.71 -21.84
CA GLU A 236 -4.82 -13.95 -21.22
C GLU A 236 -4.58 -14.08 -19.70
N LYS A 237 -3.99 -13.07 -19.04
CA LYS A 237 -3.68 -13.12 -17.61
C LYS A 237 -4.53 -12.18 -16.76
N GLN A 238 -5.76 -11.92 -17.17
CA GLN A 238 -6.74 -11.15 -16.39
C GLN A 238 -7.67 -12.11 -15.61
N THR A 239 -7.12 -12.95 -14.76
CA THR A 239 -7.92 -13.71 -13.77
C THR A 239 -7.32 -13.55 -12.38
#